data_63ad86a8e874674cb76aac9d2b5a2473
#
_entry.id   63ad86a8e874674cb76aac9d2b5a2473
#
_cell.length_a   1.000
_cell.length_b   1.000
_cell.length_c   1.000
_cell.angle_alpha   90.00
_cell.angle_beta   90.00
_cell.angle_gamma   90.00
#
_symmetry.space_group_name_H-M   'P 1'
#
loop_
_entity.id
_entity.type
_entity.pdbx_description
1 polymer ?
#
loop_
_entity_poly.entity_id
_entity_poly.type
_entity_poly.pdbx_seq_one_letter_code
_entity_poly.pdbx_strand_id
1 'polypeptide(L)'
;MKGLSRALMATLGAVTITAGLAACGDSTTTTVAEGGSTAAGDTVKLRLGYVTTPQHPYGIAVDAFKKEVEAASGAKVTIEPIPNYTGGDTKLLDAVAGGEVEMGAVSTATWDTKGVNVFQALQAPFLITNYGLDLSVIGGPIGTAMLESSAGPKKLGLVGLGILEGGLRKPLGAKVALKSPADFKGKKIRAPQSKVLSATLTALGAQAVPLPVGDVFTALQNGTVDGMEANLGLIATNKYNEVAKFVTQDVNLWPFPAAVVINQAQFDKLSADQKTAIQTAGKNLAKNSINVFLNPAPGATNFVADLCAKGLTFAFAGDANRAALAKAAAPALAEISKDAEVAGFLKQIQDAKASAPAPPKPPDLPAGCKKA
;
A
#
# COMPACT_ATOMS: atom_id res chain seq x y z
N MET A 1 13.37 -47.37 -41.50
CA MET A 1 12.97 -48.75 -41.06
C MET A 1 11.80 -48.54 -40.11
N LYS A 2 10.63 -48.97 -40.63
CA LYS A 2 9.54 -49.80 -40.04
C LYS A 2 9.13 -49.32 -38.63
N GLY A 3 7.98 -48.76 -38.34
CA GLY A 3 6.61 -49.14 -38.77
C GLY A 3 5.91 -49.89 -37.63
N LEU A 4 4.83 -49.37 -37.08
CA LEU A 4 3.55 -50.10 -36.95
C LEU A 4 2.53 -49.29 -36.16
N SER A 5 1.44 -48.99 -36.87
CA SER A 5 0.14 -48.59 -36.34
C SER A 5 -0.56 -49.73 -35.58
N ARG A 6 -1.42 -49.41 -34.62
CA ARG A 6 -2.63 -50.19 -34.34
C ARG A 6 -3.72 -49.33 -33.72
N ALA A 7 -4.79 -49.21 -34.50
CA ALA A 7 -6.13 -48.80 -34.07
C ALA A 7 -6.88 -49.97 -33.47
N LEU A 8 -7.87 -49.72 -32.60
CA LEU A 8 -9.13 -50.49 -32.41
C LEU A 8 -9.95 -49.75 -31.32
N MET A 9 -11.06 -49.31 -31.65
CA MET A 9 -12.43 -49.70 -31.88
C MET A 9 -13.36 -49.26 -30.73
N ALA A 10 -14.42 -48.61 -31.17
CA ALA A 10 -15.56 -48.10 -30.42
C ALA A 10 -16.50 -49.23 -29.92
N THR A 11 -17.21 -48.99 -28.83
CA THR A 11 -18.52 -49.62 -28.57
C THR A 11 -19.54 -48.57 -28.12
N LEU A 12 -20.56 -48.38 -28.96
CA LEU A 12 -21.83 -47.73 -28.62
C LEU A 12 -22.65 -48.63 -27.72
N GLY A 13 -23.22 -48.09 -26.65
CA GLY A 13 -24.29 -48.68 -25.87
C GLY A 13 -25.51 -47.77 -25.91
N ALA A 14 -26.51 -48.11 -26.66
CA ALA A 14 -27.83 -47.47 -26.67
C ALA A 14 -28.69 -48.04 -25.53
N VAL A 15 -29.32 -47.17 -24.75
CA VAL A 15 -30.40 -47.56 -23.80
C VAL A 15 -31.64 -46.75 -24.17
N THR A 16 -32.67 -47.50 -24.52
CA THR A 16 -34.01 -47.05 -24.88
C THR A 16 -34.82 -46.62 -23.68
N ILE A 17 -35.49 -45.47 -23.84
CA ILE A 17 -36.44 -44.92 -22.87
C ILE A 17 -37.85 -45.28 -23.33
N THR A 18 -38.61 -45.93 -22.46
CA THR A 18 -40.05 -46.19 -22.60
C THR A 18 -40.87 -45.02 -22.04
N ALA A 19 -41.73 -44.45 -22.87
CA ALA A 19 -42.71 -43.43 -22.52
C ALA A 19 -43.93 -44.02 -21.82
N GLY A 20 -44.38 -43.40 -20.74
CA GLY A 20 -45.68 -43.60 -20.11
C GLY A 20 -46.46 -42.32 -20.11
N LEU A 21 -47.52 -42.26 -20.94
CA LEU A 21 -48.53 -41.20 -20.88
C LEU A 21 -49.60 -41.57 -19.83
N ALA A 22 -49.96 -40.63 -18.99
CA ALA A 22 -51.28 -40.56 -18.39
C ALA A 22 -51.68 -39.08 -18.18
N ALA A 23 -52.88 -38.79 -18.52
CA ALA A 23 -53.47 -37.48 -18.83
C ALA A 23 -54.21 -36.80 -17.64
N CYS A 24 -54.50 -35.52 -17.90
CA CYS A 24 -55.59 -34.68 -17.42
C CYS A 24 -55.44 -33.86 -16.12
N GLY A 25 -55.41 -32.55 -16.27
CA GLY A 25 -56.34 -31.60 -15.63
C GLY A 25 -55.70 -30.54 -14.78
N ASP A 26 -55.64 -29.44 -15.20
CA ASP A 26 -56.26 -28.15 -14.87
C ASP A 26 -55.30 -26.93 -14.99
N SER A 27 -55.76 -25.93 -15.66
CA SER A 27 -55.04 -24.69 -16.00
C SER A 27 -55.03 -23.75 -14.84
N THR A 28 -53.89 -23.48 -14.24
CA THR A 28 -53.62 -22.25 -13.51
C THR A 28 -52.27 -21.69 -13.98
N THR A 29 -52.39 -20.61 -14.73
CA THR A 29 -51.25 -19.80 -15.19
C THR A 29 -50.61 -19.11 -13.99
N THR A 30 -49.59 -19.68 -13.43
CA THR A 30 -48.74 -18.99 -12.45
C THR A 30 -47.59 -18.35 -13.23
N THR A 31 -47.68 -17.04 -13.43
CA THR A 31 -46.57 -16.18 -13.83
C THR A 31 -45.46 -16.31 -12.79
N VAL A 32 -44.42 -17.07 -13.10
CA VAL A 32 -43.19 -17.08 -12.30
C VAL A 32 -42.50 -15.75 -12.61
N ALA A 33 -42.64 -14.79 -11.70
CA ALA A 33 -41.75 -13.65 -11.67
C ALA A 33 -40.34 -14.20 -11.39
N GLU A 34 -39.45 -14.12 -12.38
CA GLU A 34 -38.00 -14.21 -12.15
C GLU A 34 -37.54 -13.01 -11.29
N GLY A 35 -37.86 -13.06 -10.02
CA GLY A 35 -37.21 -12.27 -9.03
C GLY A 35 -35.90 -12.98 -8.68
N GLY A 36 -34.79 -12.51 -9.22
CA GLY A 36 -33.46 -12.93 -8.80
C GLY A 36 -33.29 -12.66 -7.31
N SER A 37 -33.68 -13.65 -6.49
CA SER A 37 -33.33 -13.71 -5.08
C SER A 37 -31.84 -14.04 -5.01
N THR A 38 -30.99 -13.04 -4.88
CA THR A 38 -29.65 -13.23 -4.34
C THR A 38 -29.82 -13.77 -2.93
N ALA A 39 -29.51 -15.04 -2.76
CA ALA A 39 -29.59 -15.74 -1.48
C ALA A 39 -28.82 -14.97 -0.41
N ALA A 40 -29.52 -14.51 0.61
CA ALA A 40 -28.97 -13.90 1.80
C ALA A 40 -28.26 -15.00 2.60
N GLY A 41 -26.95 -15.30 2.28
CA GLY A 41 -26.28 -16.31 3.05
C GLY A 41 -24.87 -16.73 2.64
N ASP A 42 -24.42 -16.49 1.42
CA ASP A 42 -23.15 -17.04 0.99
C ASP A 42 -21.95 -16.31 1.64
N THR A 43 -21.08 -17.10 2.29
CA THR A 43 -19.79 -16.61 2.80
C THR A 43 -18.86 -16.36 1.64
N VAL A 44 -18.27 -15.14 1.59
CA VAL A 44 -17.29 -14.75 0.58
C VAL A 44 -15.91 -14.68 1.23
N LYS A 45 -14.92 -15.28 0.58
CA LYS A 45 -13.52 -15.18 0.95
C LYS A 45 -12.80 -14.24 -0.02
N LEU A 46 -12.13 -13.23 0.50
CA LEU A 46 -11.37 -12.23 -0.28
C LEU A 46 -9.91 -12.27 0.15
N ARG A 47 -9.01 -12.54 -0.79
CA ARG A 47 -7.57 -12.48 -0.56
C ARG A 47 -7.12 -11.02 -0.66
N LEU A 48 -6.30 -10.59 0.31
CA LEU A 48 -5.75 -9.23 0.37
C LEU A 48 -4.23 -9.28 0.37
N GLY A 49 -3.61 -8.94 -0.78
CA GLY A 49 -2.16 -8.88 -0.92
C GLY A 49 -1.57 -7.59 -0.33
N TYR A 50 -0.36 -7.67 0.23
CA TYR A 50 0.48 -6.54 0.59
C TYR A 50 1.95 -6.95 0.64
N VAL A 51 2.87 -5.98 0.43
CA VAL A 51 4.30 -6.28 0.15
C VAL A 51 5.20 -6.32 1.39
N THR A 52 4.66 -6.05 2.57
CA THR A 52 5.41 -6.02 3.83
C THR A 52 5.13 -7.25 4.69
N THR A 53 5.89 -7.40 5.77
CA THR A 53 5.65 -8.48 6.76
C THR A 53 4.40 -8.21 7.60
N PRO A 54 3.80 -9.22 8.25
CA PRO A 54 2.68 -9.02 9.18
C PRO A 54 2.99 -8.09 10.35
N GLN A 55 4.26 -7.98 10.77
CA GLN A 55 4.72 -7.14 11.88
C GLN A 55 4.95 -5.69 11.47
N HIS A 56 4.99 -5.38 10.18
CA HIS A 56 5.04 -4.02 9.68
C HIS A 56 3.69 -3.32 9.91
N PRO A 57 3.64 -1.97 10.09
CA PRO A 57 2.38 -1.24 10.25
C PRO A 57 1.30 -1.54 9.21
N TYR A 58 1.66 -1.83 7.95
CA TYR A 58 0.70 -2.34 6.95
C TYR A 58 0.03 -3.63 7.39
N GLY A 59 0.83 -4.63 7.81
CA GLY A 59 0.30 -5.92 8.24
C GLY A 59 -0.62 -5.80 9.45
N ILE A 60 -0.23 -4.94 10.41
CA ILE A 60 -1.06 -4.64 11.60
C ILE A 60 -2.38 -3.98 11.18
N ALA A 61 -2.35 -3.02 10.25
CA ALA A 61 -3.55 -2.35 9.75
C ALA A 61 -4.45 -3.29 8.94
N VAL A 62 -3.87 -4.18 8.14
CA VAL A 62 -4.61 -5.21 7.39
C VAL A 62 -5.28 -6.21 8.35
N ASP A 63 -4.61 -6.60 9.44
CA ASP A 63 -5.20 -7.48 10.45
C ASP A 63 -6.36 -6.80 11.19
N ALA A 64 -6.23 -5.50 11.50
CA ALA A 64 -7.33 -4.71 12.06
C ALA A 64 -8.52 -4.61 11.09
N PHE A 65 -8.26 -4.30 9.82
CA PHE A 65 -9.26 -4.25 8.75
C PHE A 65 -9.99 -5.60 8.60
N LYS A 66 -9.25 -6.71 8.58
CA LYS A 66 -9.82 -8.07 8.56
C LYS A 66 -10.82 -8.26 9.70
N LYS A 67 -10.41 -7.98 10.95
CA LYS A 67 -11.25 -8.15 12.13
C LYS A 67 -12.52 -7.29 12.05
N GLU A 68 -12.41 -6.06 11.59
CA GLU A 68 -13.55 -5.15 11.44
C GLU A 68 -14.53 -5.64 10.36
N VAL A 69 -14.04 -6.09 9.21
CA VAL A 69 -14.87 -6.64 8.12
C VAL A 69 -15.60 -7.90 8.60
N GLU A 70 -14.89 -8.84 9.21
CA GLU A 70 -15.46 -10.10 9.71
C GLU A 70 -16.52 -9.86 10.78
N ALA A 71 -16.28 -8.93 11.71
CA ALA A 71 -17.25 -8.55 12.73
C ALA A 71 -18.47 -7.85 12.13
N ALA A 72 -18.29 -6.87 11.25
CA ALA A 72 -19.37 -6.09 10.65
C ALA A 72 -20.24 -6.94 9.70
N SER A 73 -19.68 -7.95 9.06
CA SER A 73 -20.42 -8.86 8.17
C SER A 73 -21.02 -10.07 8.86
N GLY A 74 -20.81 -10.25 10.17
CA GLY A 74 -21.16 -11.47 10.87
C GLY A 74 -20.48 -12.70 10.29
N ALA A 75 -19.19 -12.55 9.92
CA ALA A 75 -18.35 -13.55 9.27
C ALA A 75 -18.82 -14.00 7.87
N LYS A 76 -19.74 -13.25 7.24
CA LYS A 76 -20.16 -13.50 5.84
C LYS A 76 -19.10 -13.05 4.83
N VAL A 77 -18.18 -12.17 5.22
CA VAL A 77 -16.97 -11.83 4.47
C VAL A 77 -15.77 -12.19 5.33
N THR A 78 -14.88 -13.02 4.79
CA THR A 78 -13.59 -13.34 5.43
C THR A 78 -12.45 -12.76 4.60
N ILE A 79 -11.48 -12.13 5.26
CA ILE A 79 -10.29 -11.60 4.60
C ILE A 79 -9.13 -12.57 4.83
N GLU A 80 -8.46 -12.98 3.76
CA GLU A 80 -7.22 -13.78 3.81
C GLU A 80 -6.03 -12.90 3.42
N PRO A 81 -5.21 -12.47 4.40
CA PRO A 81 -4.02 -11.68 4.11
C PRO A 81 -2.94 -12.49 3.38
N ILE A 82 -2.33 -11.90 2.35
CA ILE A 82 -1.16 -12.43 1.63
C ILE A 82 0.01 -11.47 1.85
N PRO A 83 0.80 -11.64 2.93
CA PRO A 83 1.96 -10.80 3.20
C PRO A 83 3.13 -11.11 2.26
N ASN A 84 4.09 -10.19 2.19
CA ASN A 84 5.33 -10.33 1.38
C ASN A 84 5.05 -10.67 -0.08
N TYR A 85 4.03 -10.03 -0.67
CA TYR A 85 3.62 -10.33 -2.03
C TYR A 85 4.78 -10.25 -3.02
N THR A 86 5.01 -11.34 -3.75
CA THR A 86 6.18 -11.50 -4.60
C THR A 86 6.12 -10.58 -5.83
N GLY A 87 7.21 -9.88 -6.09
CA GLY A 87 7.35 -8.96 -7.22
C GLY A 87 6.95 -7.51 -6.92
N GLY A 88 6.57 -7.22 -5.65
CA GLY A 88 6.36 -5.86 -5.16
C GLY A 88 5.01 -5.26 -5.55
N ASP A 89 4.84 -3.98 -5.22
CA ASP A 89 3.58 -3.25 -5.38
C ASP A 89 3.07 -3.19 -6.82
N THR A 90 3.95 -3.04 -7.80
CA THR A 90 3.54 -2.98 -9.22
C THR A 90 2.89 -4.27 -9.68
N LYS A 91 3.48 -5.43 -9.32
CA LYS A 91 2.89 -6.73 -9.64
C LYS A 91 1.61 -6.99 -8.86
N LEU A 92 1.55 -6.57 -7.60
CA LEU A 92 0.33 -6.67 -6.82
C LEU A 92 -0.80 -5.84 -7.45
N LEU A 93 -0.50 -4.59 -7.87
CA LEU A 93 -1.48 -3.75 -8.55
C LEU A 93 -2.01 -4.40 -9.84
N ASP A 94 -1.13 -4.99 -10.64
CA ASP A 94 -1.51 -5.72 -11.86
C ASP A 94 -2.40 -6.93 -11.52
N ALA A 95 -2.05 -7.72 -10.50
CA ALA A 95 -2.81 -8.88 -10.09
C ALA A 95 -4.23 -8.53 -9.59
N VAL A 96 -4.36 -7.42 -8.83
CA VAL A 96 -5.67 -6.96 -8.36
C VAL A 96 -6.49 -6.37 -9.52
N ALA A 97 -5.87 -5.57 -10.39
CA ALA A 97 -6.55 -5.04 -11.57
C ALA A 97 -7.01 -6.14 -12.53
N GLY A 98 -6.20 -7.19 -12.70
CA GLY A 98 -6.54 -8.38 -13.50
C GLY A 98 -7.51 -9.35 -12.82
N GLY A 99 -7.82 -9.17 -11.53
CA GLY A 99 -8.72 -10.05 -10.77
C GLY A 99 -8.07 -11.37 -10.32
N GLU A 100 -6.76 -11.51 -10.43
CA GLU A 100 -6.01 -12.69 -9.92
C GLU A 100 -5.99 -12.73 -8.39
N VAL A 101 -6.01 -11.56 -7.76
CA VAL A 101 -6.18 -11.35 -6.31
C VAL A 101 -7.33 -10.37 -6.13
N GLU A 102 -8.22 -10.64 -5.20
CA GLU A 102 -9.46 -9.85 -5.04
C GLU A 102 -9.16 -8.44 -4.55
N MET A 103 -8.22 -8.28 -3.62
CA MET A 103 -7.91 -7.03 -2.92
C MET A 103 -6.39 -6.82 -2.80
N GLY A 104 -5.98 -5.56 -2.67
CA GLY A 104 -4.59 -5.21 -2.40
C GLY A 104 -4.46 -3.96 -1.54
N ALA A 105 -3.48 -3.96 -0.64
CA ALA A 105 -2.94 -2.75 -0.01
C ALA A 105 -1.68 -2.37 -0.78
N VAL A 106 -1.84 -1.49 -1.77
CA VAL A 106 -0.79 -1.14 -2.75
C VAL A 106 -0.24 0.23 -2.44
N SER A 107 1.09 0.33 -2.25
CA SER A 107 1.76 1.61 -2.01
C SER A 107 1.36 2.66 -3.04
N THR A 108 0.91 3.82 -2.56
CA THR A 108 0.49 4.93 -3.44
C THR A 108 1.62 5.45 -4.33
N ALA A 109 2.87 5.16 -3.98
CA ALA A 109 4.03 5.55 -4.77
C ALA A 109 4.11 4.88 -6.15
N THR A 110 3.59 3.66 -6.31
CA THR A 110 3.74 2.90 -7.55
C THR A 110 2.64 3.13 -8.60
N TRP A 111 1.56 3.77 -8.22
CA TRP A 111 0.40 3.99 -9.09
C TRP A 111 0.72 4.88 -10.30
N ASP A 112 1.69 5.79 -10.16
CA ASP A 112 2.16 6.64 -11.26
C ASP A 112 2.78 5.84 -12.43
N THR A 113 3.27 4.63 -12.17
CA THR A 113 3.77 3.72 -13.21
C THR A 113 2.65 3.21 -14.13
N LYS A 114 1.41 3.23 -13.66
CA LYS A 114 0.19 2.85 -14.38
C LYS A 114 -0.62 4.07 -14.87
N GLY A 115 -0.05 5.26 -14.74
CA GLY A 115 -0.68 6.51 -15.16
C GLY A 115 -1.81 6.98 -14.23
N VAL A 116 -1.87 6.48 -13.00
CA VAL A 116 -2.74 6.98 -11.94
C VAL A 116 -1.93 7.95 -11.10
N ASN A 117 -2.04 9.25 -11.39
CA ASN A 117 -1.16 10.27 -10.85
C ASN A 117 -1.68 10.93 -9.55
N VAL A 118 -2.98 10.81 -9.24
CA VAL A 118 -3.60 11.52 -8.09
C VAL A 118 -2.87 11.33 -6.78
N PHE A 119 -2.29 10.15 -6.56
CA PHE A 119 -1.55 9.84 -5.35
C PHE A 119 -0.14 10.46 -5.29
N GLN A 120 0.38 11.05 -6.38
CA GLN A 120 1.67 11.73 -6.35
C GLN A 120 1.68 12.90 -5.36
N ALA A 121 0.52 13.52 -5.11
CA ALA A 121 0.40 14.57 -4.10
C ALA A 121 0.74 14.08 -2.68
N LEU A 122 0.48 12.81 -2.35
CA LEU A 122 0.90 12.19 -1.08
C LEU A 122 2.41 11.93 -1.02
N GLN A 123 3.08 11.84 -2.18
CA GLN A 123 4.52 11.61 -2.31
C GLN A 123 5.30 12.92 -2.48
N ALA A 124 4.64 14.07 -2.40
CA ALA A 124 5.28 15.38 -2.53
C ALA A 124 6.37 15.55 -1.44
N PRO A 125 7.64 15.82 -1.85
CA PRO A 125 8.72 15.84 -0.89
C PRO A 125 8.54 16.95 0.15
N PHE A 126 8.75 16.60 1.43
CA PHE A 126 8.66 17.50 2.59
C PHE A 126 7.29 18.18 2.80
N LEU A 127 6.24 17.74 2.11
CA LEU A 127 4.89 18.30 2.29
C LEU A 127 4.22 17.71 3.53
N ILE A 128 4.06 16.39 3.60
CA ILE A 128 3.51 15.69 4.76
C ILE A 128 4.67 15.09 5.56
N THR A 129 4.96 15.69 6.73
CA THR A 129 6.14 15.34 7.53
C THR A 129 5.80 14.95 8.97
N ASN A 130 4.50 14.85 9.30
CA ASN A 130 4.03 14.40 10.62
C ASN A 130 2.71 13.64 10.49
N TYR A 131 2.45 12.76 11.45
CA TYR A 131 1.28 11.88 11.44
C TYR A 131 -0.05 12.60 11.67
N GLY A 132 -0.07 13.77 12.31
CA GLY A 132 -1.30 14.54 12.49
C GLY A 132 -1.83 15.09 11.17
N LEU A 133 -0.95 15.73 10.38
CA LEU A 133 -1.30 16.16 9.03
C LEU A 133 -1.63 14.96 8.13
N ASP A 134 -0.83 13.91 8.20
CA ASP A 134 -1.04 12.70 7.41
C ASP A 134 -2.43 12.10 7.65
N LEU A 135 -2.83 11.92 8.93
CA LEU A 135 -4.17 11.44 9.28
C LEU A 135 -5.27 12.34 8.73
N SER A 136 -5.10 13.67 8.81
CA SER A 136 -6.10 14.61 8.28
C SER A 136 -6.25 14.53 6.77
N VAL A 137 -5.15 14.20 6.06
CA VAL A 137 -5.13 14.06 4.60
C VAL A 137 -5.70 12.72 4.17
N ILE A 138 -5.10 11.59 4.60
CA ILE A 138 -5.49 10.27 4.09
C ILE A 138 -6.77 9.72 4.74
N GLY A 139 -7.09 10.13 5.95
CA GLY A 139 -8.32 9.76 6.66
C GLY A 139 -9.46 10.77 6.49
N GLY A 140 -9.21 11.89 5.81
CA GLY A 140 -10.13 12.98 5.60
C GLY A 140 -10.71 13.06 4.18
N PRO A 141 -11.38 14.18 3.87
CA PRO A 141 -12.00 14.40 2.55
C PRO A 141 -11.00 14.32 1.38
N ILE A 142 -9.75 14.71 1.58
CA ILE A 142 -8.71 14.69 0.53
C ILE A 142 -8.43 13.24 0.09
N GLY A 143 -8.18 12.34 1.05
CA GLY A 143 -7.94 10.92 0.75
C GLY A 143 -9.15 10.25 0.11
N THR A 144 -10.36 10.57 0.59
CA THR A 144 -11.61 10.10 -0.01
C THR A 144 -11.74 10.55 -1.47
N ALA A 145 -11.50 11.84 -1.73
CA ALA A 145 -11.56 12.40 -3.08
C ALA A 145 -10.53 11.76 -4.04
N MET A 146 -9.32 11.46 -3.56
CA MET A 146 -8.32 10.73 -4.35
C MET A 146 -8.78 9.32 -4.74
N LEU A 147 -9.41 8.59 -3.81
CA LEU A 147 -9.93 7.24 -4.05
C LEU A 147 -11.14 7.23 -5.00
N GLU A 148 -11.97 8.26 -4.94
CA GLU A 148 -13.20 8.40 -5.74
C GLU A 148 -12.98 9.09 -7.08
N SER A 149 -11.81 9.73 -7.31
CA SER A 149 -11.47 10.39 -8.55
C SER A 149 -11.58 9.44 -9.75
N SER A 150 -12.04 9.97 -10.88
CA SER A 150 -12.03 9.25 -12.17
C SER A 150 -10.62 8.94 -12.66
N ALA A 151 -9.62 9.73 -12.26
CA ALA A 151 -8.20 9.49 -12.52
C ALA A 151 -7.51 8.64 -11.42
N GLY A 152 -8.27 8.21 -10.40
CA GLY A 152 -7.84 7.36 -9.30
C GLY A 152 -7.97 5.85 -9.60
N PRO A 153 -8.25 5.02 -8.59
CA PRO A 153 -8.36 3.57 -8.74
C PRO A 153 -9.33 3.10 -9.82
N LYS A 154 -10.42 3.83 -10.06
CA LYS A 154 -11.42 3.53 -11.10
C LYS A 154 -10.81 3.41 -12.50
N LYS A 155 -9.73 4.15 -12.79
CA LYS A 155 -9.01 4.08 -14.07
C LYS A 155 -8.46 2.68 -14.37
N LEU A 156 -8.23 1.89 -13.34
CA LEU A 156 -7.72 0.51 -13.44
C LEU A 156 -8.81 -0.55 -13.13
N GLY A 157 -10.10 -0.17 -13.12
CA GLY A 157 -11.18 -1.08 -12.78
C GLY A 157 -11.17 -1.51 -11.30
N LEU A 158 -10.77 -0.60 -10.40
CA LEU A 158 -10.65 -0.85 -8.97
C LEU A 158 -11.57 0.07 -8.17
N VAL A 159 -12.09 -0.43 -7.06
CA VAL A 159 -12.83 0.34 -6.05
C VAL A 159 -11.88 0.66 -4.90
N GLY A 160 -11.72 1.95 -4.59
CA GLY A 160 -10.97 2.41 -3.41
C GLY A 160 -11.80 2.22 -2.14
N LEU A 161 -11.20 1.63 -1.11
CA LEU A 161 -11.86 1.37 0.17
C LEU A 161 -11.37 2.29 1.28
N GLY A 162 -10.09 2.64 1.26
CA GLY A 162 -9.44 3.51 2.22
C GLY A 162 -7.94 3.59 1.97
N ILE A 163 -7.26 4.44 2.74
CA ILE A 163 -5.80 4.57 2.69
C ILE A 163 -5.27 4.26 4.08
N LEU A 164 -4.24 3.43 4.15
CA LEU A 164 -3.49 3.13 5.37
C LEU A 164 -2.08 3.71 5.30
N GLU A 165 -1.43 3.92 6.45
CA GLU A 165 -0.08 4.47 6.58
C GLU A 165 0.91 3.42 7.08
N GLY A 166 2.09 3.38 6.48
CA GLY A 166 3.18 2.46 6.84
C GLY A 166 4.32 3.10 7.65
N GLY A 167 4.32 4.43 7.73
CA GLY A 167 5.32 5.20 8.48
C GLY A 167 6.12 6.18 7.61
N LEU A 168 6.42 7.32 8.19
CA LEU A 168 7.16 8.40 7.52
C LEU A 168 8.55 7.94 7.08
N ARG A 169 8.89 8.21 5.82
CA ARG A 169 10.12 7.74 5.18
C ARG A 169 11.29 8.66 5.52
N LYS A 170 12.39 8.06 5.93
CA LYS A 170 13.64 8.70 6.35
C LYS A 170 14.79 8.25 5.46
N PRO A 171 15.82 9.07 5.26
CA PRO A 171 17.05 8.60 4.64
C PRO A 171 17.71 7.50 5.48
N LEU A 172 18.05 6.38 4.83
CA LEU A 172 18.80 5.25 5.41
C LEU A 172 20.05 5.02 4.56
N GLY A 173 21.22 5.30 5.12
CA GLY A 173 22.51 5.11 4.45
C GLY A 173 23.20 3.80 4.88
N ALA A 174 23.80 3.10 3.94
CA ALA A 174 24.50 1.84 4.23
C ALA A 174 25.77 2.09 5.06
N LYS A 175 26.62 3.00 4.61
CA LYS A 175 27.96 3.27 5.20
C LYS A 175 28.11 4.66 5.79
N VAL A 176 27.28 5.62 5.37
CA VAL A 176 27.33 7.02 5.81
C VAL A 176 25.90 7.54 6.05
N ALA A 177 25.76 8.50 6.94
CA ALA A 177 24.48 9.19 7.15
C ALA A 177 24.17 10.12 5.96
N LEU A 178 22.90 10.17 5.54
CA LEU A 178 22.41 11.02 4.46
C LEU A 178 21.66 12.22 5.08
N LYS A 179 22.41 13.26 5.49
CA LYS A 179 21.92 14.41 6.25
C LYS A 179 21.69 15.65 5.42
N SER A 180 22.37 15.78 4.29
CA SER A 180 22.38 16.98 3.44
C SER A 180 22.39 16.61 1.97
N PRO A 181 22.08 17.54 1.03
CA PRO A 181 22.22 17.25 -0.42
C PRO A 181 23.62 16.77 -0.82
N ALA A 182 24.68 17.24 -0.13
CA ALA A 182 26.04 16.81 -0.40
C ALA A 182 26.24 15.31 -0.13
N ASP A 183 25.54 14.74 0.88
CA ASP A 183 25.64 13.33 1.21
C ASP A 183 24.91 12.42 0.20
N PHE A 184 23.91 12.96 -0.51
CA PHE A 184 23.21 12.25 -1.59
C PHE A 184 23.98 12.29 -2.93
N LYS A 185 24.85 13.30 -3.11
CA LYS A 185 25.51 13.53 -4.39
C LYS A 185 26.28 12.30 -4.88
N GLY A 186 25.85 11.79 -6.05
CA GLY A 186 26.46 10.65 -6.70
C GLY A 186 26.21 9.29 -6.05
N LYS A 187 25.45 9.22 -4.94
CA LYS A 187 25.05 7.97 -4.30
C LYS A 187 23.97 7.25 -5.09
N LYS A 188 24.05 5.94 -5.14
CA LYS A 188 23.00 5.07 -5.66
C LYS A 188 21.96 4.83 -4.56
N ILE A 189 20.83 5.48 -4.65
CA ILE A 189 19.77 5.38 -3.63
C ILE A 189 18.59 4.61 -4.19
N ARG A 190 18.22 3.53 -3.52
CA ARG A 190 17.05 2.73 -3.88
C ARG A 190 15.77 3.54 -3.70
N ALA A 191 14.89 3.47 -4.67
CA ALA A 191 13.50 3.89 -4.57
C ALA A 191 12.56 2.71 -4.84
N PRO A 192 11.28 2.73 -4.37
CA PRO A 192 10.25 1.91 -5.00
C PRO A 192 10.08 2.29 -6.47
N GLN A 193 9.39 1.44 -7.23
CA GLN A 193 9.07 1.75 -8.63
C GLN A 193 8.06 2.90 -8.69
N SER A 194 8.57 4.13 -8.72
CA SER A 194 7.81 5.38 -8.75
C SER A 194 8.56 6.44 -9.52
N LYS A 195 7.86 7.17 -10.38
CA LYS A 195 8.41 8.29 -11.14
C LYS A 195 8.74 9.46 -10.22
N VAL A 196 7.81 9.84 -9.34
CA VAL A 196 7.99 10.99 -8.44
C VAL A 196 9.10 10.76 -7.43
N LEU A 197 9.22 9.56 -6.85
CA LEU A 197 10.27 9.28 -5.87
C LEU A 197 11.64 9.21 -6.53
N SER A 198 11.73 8.62 -7.72
CA SER A 198 12.96 8.63 -8.51
C SER A 198 13.40 10.04 -8.88
N ALA A 199 12.47 10.89 -9.33
CA ALA A 199 12.75 12.29 -9.64
C ALA A 199 13.19 13.08 -8.38
N THR A 200 12.57 12.82 -7.22
CA THR A 200 12.96 13.45 -5.96
C THR A 200 14.37 13.09 -5.54
N LEU A 201 14.74 11.80 -5.57
CA LEU A 201 16.10 11.37 -5.24
C LEU A 201 17.13 11.94 -6.23
N THR A 202 16.80 12.03 -7.51
CA THR A 202 17.64 12.68 -8.52
C THR A 202 17.81 14.18 -8.24
N ALA A 203 16.75 14.88 -7.84
CA ALA A 203 16.82 16.28 -7.46
C ALA A 203 17.68 16.51 -6.19
N LEU A 204 17.73 15.53 -5.27
CA LEU A 204 18.64 15.54 -4.14
C LEU A 204 20.11 15.27 -4.52
N GLY A 205 20.40 14.96 -5.80
CA GLY A 205 21.73 14.68 -6.32
C GLY A 205 22.14 13.20 -6.37
N ALA A 206 21.23 12.29 -6.03
CA ALA A 206 21.46 10.86 -6.06
C ALA A 206 21.21 10.26 -7.47
N GLN A 207 21.70 9.05 -7.67
CA GLN A 207 21.28 8.15 -8.74
C GLN A 207 20.14 7.27 -8.17
N ALA A 208 18.91 7.52 -8.59
CA ALA A 208 17.78 6.72 -8.18
C ALA A 208 17.82 5.33 -8.81
N VAL A 209 17.66 4.28 -8.00
CA VAL A 209 17.65 2.87 -8.43
C VAL A 209 16.29 2.26 -8.07
N PRO A 210 15.32 2.21 -8.99
CA PRO A 210 14.02 1.60 -8.73
C PRO A 210 14.14 0.08 -8.58
N LEU A 211 13.79 -0.44 -7.39
CA LEU A 211 13.81 -1.87 -7.06
C LEU A 211 12.58 -2.26 -6.25
N PRO A 212 11.99 -3.46 -6.50
CA PRO A 212 10.98 -4.04 -5.61
C PRO A 212 11.53 -4.23 -4.20
N VAL A 213 10.65 -4.24 -3.19
CA VAL A 213 11.07 -4.33 -1.78
C VAL A 213 11.81 -5.63 -1.46
N GLY A 214 11.47 -6.74 -2.15
CA GLY A 214 12.11 -8.05 -1.93
C GLY A 214 13.60 -8.09 -2.30
N ASP A 215 14.06 -7.21 -3.18
CA ASP A 215 15.44 -7.21 -3.68
C ASP A 215 16.37 -6.28 -2.88
N VAL A 216 15.79 -5.46 -1.99
CA VAL A 216 16.51 -4.35 -1.34
C VAL A 216 17.59 -4.84 -0.39
N PHE A 217 17.31 -5.88 0.42
CA PHE A 217 18.31 -6.40 1.37
C PHE A 217 19.59 -6.83 0.65
N THR A 218 19.44 -7.62 -0.41
CA THR A 218 20.57 -8.09 -1.23
C THR A 218 21.29 -6.92 -1.92
N ALA A 219 20.54 -5.94 -2.44
CA ALA A 219 21.14 -4.76 -3.10
C ALA A 219 21.97 -3.89 -2.14
N LEU A 220 21.53 -3.74 -0.89
CA LEU A 220 22.29 -3.07 0.18
C LEU A 220 23.50 -3.90 0.60
N GLN A 221 23.33 -5.21 0.76
CA GLN A 221 24.38 -6.13 1.22
C GLN A 221 25.56 -6.18 0.25
N ASN A 222 25.30 -6.28 -1.05
CA ASN A 222 26.34 -6.37 -2.07
C ASN A 222 26.81 -4.98 -2.60
N GLY A 223 26.26 -3.88 -2.08
CA GLY A 223 26.63 -2.52 -2.48
C GLY A 223 26.13 -2.09 -3.85
N THR A 224 25.12 -2.76 -4.41
CA THR A 224 24.43 -2.29 -5.63
C THR A 224 23.78 -0.93 -5.39
N VAL A 225 23.32 -0.67 -4.16
CA VAL A 225 22.86 0.63 -3.68
C VAL A 225 23.61 1.05 -2.42
N ASP A 226 23.82 2.36 -2.25
CA ASP A 226 24.48 2.97 -1.10
C ASP A 226 23.52 3.29 0.04
N GLY A 227 22.21 3.19 -0.20
CA GLY A 227 21.18 3.50 0.76
C GLY A 227 19.78 3.44 0.14
N MET A 228 18.80 3.86 0.92
CA MET A 228 17.39 3.93 0.53
C MET A 228 16.67 4.98 1.36
N GLU A 229 15.42 5.24 1.03
CA GLU A 229 14.48 5.85 1.95
C GLU A 229 13.64 4.74 2.61
N ALA A 230 13.46 4.80 3.94
CA ALA A 230 12.74 3.78 4.69
C ALA A 230 12.07 4.34 5.94
N ASN A 231 10.94 3.78 6.33
CA ASN A 231 10.38 3.98 7.67
C ASN A 231 11.03 3.01 8.67
N LEU A 232 10.93 3.32 9.96
CA LEU A 232 11.57 2.51 11.01
C LEU A 232 10.99 1.09 11.09
N GLY A 233 9.68 0.94 10.84
CA GLY A 233 9.04 -0.37 10.78
C GLY A 233 9.63 -1.26 9.71
N LEU A 234 9.82 -0.72 8.50
CA LEU A 234 10.43 -1.45 7.39
C LEU A 234 11.90 -1.81 7.67
N ILE A 235 12.66 -0.88 8.28
CA ILE A 235 14.05 -1.15 8.67
C ILE A 235 14.10 -2.33 9.64
N ALA A 236 13.24 -2.35 10.65
CA ALA A 236 13.23 -3.37 11.70
C ALA A 236 12.75 -4.74 11.18
N THR A 237 11.62 -4.76 10.44
CA THR A 237 10.97 -6.01 10.03
C THR A 237 11.69 -6.71 8.88
N ASN A 238 12.37 -5.94 8.00
CA ASN A 238 13.18 -6.48 6.91
C ASN A 238 14.67 -6.58 7.27
N LYS A 239 15.03 -6.31 8.54
CA LYS A 239 16.41 -6.39 9.04
C LYS A 239 17.41 -5.52 8.29
N TYR A 240 16.96 -4.40 7.69
CA TYR A 240 17.86 -3.52 6.93
C TYR A 240 18.95 -2.90 7.80
N ASN A 241 18.77 -2.83 9.13
CA ASN A 241 19.80 -2.44 10.09
C ASN A 241 21.04 -3.36 10.06
N GLU A 242 20.96 -4.57 9.53
CA GLU A 242 22.10 -5.47 9.37
C GLU A 242 23.03 -5.01 8.24
N VAL A 243 22.48 -4.40 7.17
CA VAL A 243 23.18 -4.02 5.94
C VAL A 243 23.25 -2.50 5.71
N ALA A 244 22.47 -1.70 6.43
CA ALA A 244 22.50 -0.24 6.40
C ALA A 244 22.53 0.30 7.84
N LYS A 245 23.50 1.17 8.14
CA LYS A 245 23.89 1.48 9.54
C LYS A 245 23.43 2.85 10.03
N PHE A 246 22.95 3.75 9.16
CA PHE A 246 22.67 5.14 9.50
C PHE A 246 21.29 5.56 9.07
N VAL A 247 20.40 5.88 10.01
CA VAL A 247 19.11 6.52 9.72
C VAL A 247 19.15 8.01 10.09
N THR A 248 18.69 8.90 9.22
CA THR A 248 18.56 10.32 9.55
C THR A 248 17.22 10.58 10.18
N GLN A 249 17.20 10.60 11.52
CA GLN A 249 15.99 10.50 12.35
C GLN A 249 15.07 11.71 12.24
N ASP A 250 15.61 12.91 12.14
CA ASP A 250 14.87 14.17 12.10
C ASP A 250 14.46 14.62 10.68
N VAL A 251 14.69 13.77 9.66
CA VAL A 251 14.24 14.00 8.29
C VAL A 251 13.08 13.05 7.97
N ASN A 252 11.91 13.62 7.71
CA ASN A 252 10.77 12.93 7.12
C ASN A 252 10.61 13.44 5.68
N LEU A 253 10.94 12.60 4.71
CA LEU A 253 10.90 12.95 3.29
C LEU A 253 9.46 13.01 2.77
N TRP A 254 8.67 11.98 3.06
CA TRP A 254 7.27 11.79 2.70
C TRP A 254 6.66 10.64 3.51
N PRO A 255 5.33 10.47 3.55
CA PRO A 255 4.66 9.32 4.14
C PRO A 255 4.80 8.06 3.26
N PHE A 256 4.41 6.93 3.80
CA PHE A 256 4.34 5.66 3.07
C PHE A 256 2.92 5.10 3.10
N PRO A 257 1.95 5.77 2.46
CA PRO A 257 0.58 5.30 2.42
C PRO A 257 0.39 4.20 1.38
N ALA A 258 -0.62 3.35 1.61
CA ALA A 258 -1.13 2.39 0.64
C ALA A 258 -2.63 2.57 0.46
N ALA A 259 -3.08 2.57 -0.79
CA ALA A 259 -4.49 2.47 -1.10
C ALA A 259 -4.93 1.02 -0.97
N VAL A 260 -5.94 0.78 -0.13
CA VAL A 260 -6.62 -0.52 -0.06
C VAL A 260 -7.73 -0.51 -1.08
N VAL A 261 -7.65 -1.44 -2.01
CA VAL A 261 -8.54 -1.52 -3.17
C VAL A 261 -9.07 -2.93 -3.36
N ILE A 262 -10.21 -3.04 -4.01
CA ILE A 262 -10.82 -4.29 -4.47
C ILE A 262 -11.08 -4.22 -5.98
N ASN A 263 -10.91 -5.32 -6.68
CA ASN A 263 -11.29 -5.44 -8.09
C ASN A 263 -12.79 -5.15 -8.27
N GLN A 264 -13.15 -4.30 -9.24
CA GLN A 264 -14.53 -3.87 -9.47
C GLN A 264 -15.49 -5.05 -9.68
N ALA A 265 -15.11 -6.02 -10.52
CA ALA A 265 -15.96 -7.17 -10.81
C ALA A 265 -16.14 -8.09 -9.59
N GLN A 266 -15.15 -8.15 -8.67
CA GLN A 266 -15.30 -8.87 -7.40
C GLN A 266 -16.20 -8.09 -6.44
N PHE A 267 -16.03 -6.78 -6.36
CA PHE A 267 -16.89 -5.92 -5.54
C PHE A 267 -18.35 -5.98 -5.97
N ASP A 268 -18.63 -6.02 -7.27
CA ASP A 268 -19.99 -6.06 -7.81
C ASP A 268 -20.77 -7.33 -7.40
N LYS A 269 -20.06 -8.44 -7.22
CA LYS A 269 -20.66 -9.72 -6.78
C LYS A 269 -21.10 -9.72 -5.31
N LEU A 270 -20.62 -8.78 -4.50
CA LEU A 270 -20.95 -8.71 -3.08
C LEU A 270 -22.39 -8.21 -2.87
N SER A 271 -23.07 -8.73 -1.85
CA SER A 271 -24.34 -8.21 -1.41
C SER A 271 -24.21 -6.78 -0.84
N ALA A 272 -25.33 -6.07 -0.68
CA ALA A 272 -25.32 -4.71 -0.13
C ALA A 272 -24.70 -4.67 1.29
N ASP A 273 -25.04 -5.66 2.14
CA ASP A 273 -24.49 -5.75 3.50
C ASP A 273 -22.98 -6.04 3.51
N GLN A 274 -22.51 -6.93 2.61
CA GLN A 274 -21.09 -7.24 2.45
C GLN A 274 -20.29 -6.03 1.96
N LYS A 275 -20.84 -5.27 0.98
CA LYS A 275 -20.26 -4.00 0.52
C LYS A 275 -20.16 -2.99 1.65
N THR A 276 -21.24 -2.83 2.43
CA THR A 276 -21.30 -1.91 3.57
C THR A 276 -20.25 -2.27 4.63
N ALA A 277 -20.11 -3.56 4.96
CA ALA A 277 -19.11 -4.01 5.94
C ALA A 277 -17.67 -3.66 5.50
N ILE A 278 -17.31 -3.96 4.25
CA ILE A 278 -15.98 -3.66 3.70
C ILE A 278 -15.72 -2.15 3.64
N GLN A 279 -16.69 -1.37 3.16
CA GLN A 279 -16.54 0.08 3.05
C GLN A 279 -16.46 0.77 4.42
N THR A 280 -17.19 0.27 5.41
CA THR A 280 -17.15 0.80 6.79
C THR A 280 -15.78 0.56 7.42
N ALA A 281 -15.24 -0.66 7.31
CA ALA A 281 -13.91 -0.98 7.78
C ALA A 281 -12.83 -0.17 7.01
N GLY A 282 -13.03 0.06 5.71
CA GLY A 282 -12.16 0.87 4.87
C GLY A 282 -11.96 2.29 5.39
N LYS A 283 -13.02 2.93 5.89
CA LYS A 283 -12.98 4.29 6.46
C LYS A 283 -12.10 4.39 7.71
N ASN A 284 -11.88 3.28 8.43
CA ASN A 284 -11.08 3.25 9.65
C ASN A 284 -9.58 3.01 9.39
N LEU A 285 -9.19 2.61 8.17
CA LEU A 285 -7.81 2.22 7.83
C LEU A 285 -6.77 3.28 8.19
N ALA A 286 -7.01 4.54 7.83
CA ALA A 286 -6.09 5.64 8.13
C ALA A 286 -5.89 5.82 9.64
N LYS A 287 -6.99 5.86 10.40
CA LYS A 287 -6.95 6.01 11.86
C LYS A 287 -6.25 4.81 12.52
N ASN A 288 -6.60 3.59 12.12
CA ASN A 288 -6.04 2.38 12.72
C ASN A 288 -4.53 2.27 12.44
N SER A 289 -4.10 2.57 11.21
CA SER A 289 -2.68 2.49 10.85
C SER A 289 -1.85 3.59 11.51
N ILE A 290 -2.34 4.84 11.56
CA ILE A 290 -1.59 5.95 12.17
C ILE A 290 -1.54 5.83 13.70
N ASN A 291 -2.56 5.25 14.33
CA ASN A 291 -2.53 4.99 15.77
C ASN A 291 -1.40 4.05 16.21
N VAL A 292 -0.88 3.21 15.32
CA VAL A 292 0.34 2.42 15.60
C VAL A 292 1.52 3.33 15.99
N PHE A 293 1.55 4.55 15.48
CA PHE A 293 2.63 5.53 15.74
C PHE A 293 2.27 6.54 16.82
N LEU A 294 1.01 6.99 16.88
CA LEU A 294 0.58 8.04 17.80
C LEU A 294 0.18 7.49 19.18
N ASN A 295 -0.50 6.35 19.19
CA ASN A 295 -1.06 5.72 20.38
C ASN A 295 -0.79 4.20 20.33
N PRO A 296 0.47 3.77 20.39
CA PRO A 296 0.79 2.35 20.29
C PRO A 296 0.12 1.57 21.43
N ALA A 297 -0.47 0.42 21.11
CA ALA A 297 -1.06 -0.46 22.10
C ALA A 297 0.00 -0.92 23.13
N PRO A 298 -0.38 -1.22 24.38
CA PRO A 298 0.53 -1.81 25.35
C PRO A 298 1.22 -3.06 24.76
N GLY A 299 2.55 -3.11 24.86
CA GLY A 299 3.35 -4.21 24.27
C GLY A 299 3.62 -4.10 22.78
N ALA A 300 3.13 -3.06 22.08
CA ALA A 300 3.49 -2.82 20.68
C ALA A 300 4.99 -2.56 20.52
N THR A 301 5.54 -2.93 19.37
CA THR A 301 6.96 -2.75 19.08
C THR A 301 7.31 -1.26 19.02
N ASN A 302 8.21 -0.83 19.90
CA ASN A 302 8.87 0.46 19.78
C ASN A 302 10.06 0.31 18.81
N PHE A 303 9.85 0.63 17.55
CA PHE A 303 10.86 0.49 16.49
C PHE A 303 12.14 1.29 16.76
N VAL A 304 12.07 2.45 17.44
CA VAL A 304 13.26 3.23 17.81
C VAL A 304 14.09 2.46 18.83
N ALA A 305 13.47 1.96 19.89
CA ALA A 305 14.16 1.20 20.94
C ALA A 305 14.72 -0.12 20.39
N ASP A 306 13.95 -0.84 19.58
CA ASP A 306 14.37 -2.09 18.94
C ASP A 306 15.60 -1.88 18.05
N LEU A 307 15.56 -0.88 17.15
CA LEU A 307 16.65 -0.58 16.24
C LEU A 307 17.89 -0.02 16.98
N CYS A 308 17.68 0.73 18.06
CA CYS A 308 18.75 1.18 18.93
C CYS A 308 19.47 -0.02 19.57
N ALA A 309 18.73 -0.96 20.15
CA ALA A 309 19.28 -2.20 20.73
C ALA A 309 20.04 -3.06 19.70
N LYS A 310 19.60 -3.02 18.43
CA LYS A 310 20.25 -3.68 17.28
C LYS A 310 21.42 -2.90 16.71
N GLY A 311 21.80 -1.79 17.31
CA GLY A 311 23.01 -1.02 16.99
C GLY A 311 22.90 -0.13 15.76
N LEU A 312 21.68 0.21 15.28
CA LEU A 312 21.49 1.24 14.27
C LEU A 312 21.96 2.60 14.82
N THR A 313 22.63 3.37 13.99
CA THR A 313 23.09 4.72 14.32
C THR A 313 22.06 5.75 13.85
N PHE A 314 21.62 6.60 14.77
CA PHE A 314 20.66 7.68 14.51
C PHE A 314 21.41 8.99 14.27
N ALA A 315 21.35 9.48 13.04
CA ALA A 315 21.92 10.75 12.64
C ALA A 315 20.85 11.86 12.65
N PHE A 316 21.30 13.09 12.78
CA PHE A 316 20.45 14.27 12.77
C PHE A 316 20.97 15.28 11.74
N ALA A 317 20.08 15.73 10.86
CA ALA A 317 20.39 16.73 9.83
C ALA A 317 20.43 18.17 10.43
N GLY A 318 19.55 18.43 11.37
CA GLY A 318 19.32 19.78 11.88
C GLY A 318 18.53 20.66 10.90
N ASP A 319 18.09 21.84 11.37
CA ASP A 319 17.18 22.71 10.62
C ASP A 319 17.77 23.18 9.28
N ALA A 320 19.03 23.60 9.26
CA ALA A 320 19.68 24.08 8.06
C ALA A 320 19.76 23.02 6.94
N ASN A 321 20.13 21.79 7.28
CA ASN A 321 20.20 20.72 6.29
C ASN A 321 18.81 20.25 5.87
N ARG A 322 17.82 20.19 6.78
CA ARG A 322 16.43 19.91 6.41
C ARG A 322 15.89 20.92 5.39
N ALA A 323 16.14 22.21 5.62
CA ALA A 323 15.78 23.26 4.69
C ALA A 323 16.52 23.12 3.34
N ALA A 324 17.81 22.77 3.36
CA ALA A 324 18.60 22.52 2.16
C ALA A 324 18.08 21.32 1.36
N LEU A 325 17.72 20.22 2.02
CA LEU A 325 17.11 19.05 1.39
C LEU A 325 15.75 19.39 0.76
N ALA A 326 14.89 20.12 1.47
CA ALA A 326 13.59 20.55 0.95
C ALA A 326 13.76 21.46 -0.29
N LYS A 327 14.71 22.42 -0.25
CA LYS A 327 15.04 23.27 -1.39
C LYS A 327 15.56 22.46 -2.58
N ALA A 328 16.44 21.50 -2.35
CA ALA A 328 16.98 20.65 -3.41
C ALA A 328 15.90 19.78 -4.08
N ALA A 329 14.89 19.34 -3.33
CA ALA A 329 13.78 18.54 -3.84
C ALA A 329 12.71 19.36 -4.59
N ALA A 330 12.74 20.70 -4.54
CA ALA A 330 11.72 21.56 -5.16
C ALA A 330 11.47 21.29 -6.66
N PRO A 331 12.47 20.95 -7.50
CA PRO A 331 12.21 20.61 -8.90
C PRO A 331 11.28 19.42 -9.09
N ALA A 332 11.34 18.39 -8.21
CA ALA A 332 10.44 17.25 -8.28
C ALA A 332 8.99 17.64 -7.93
N LEU A 333 8.81 18.54 -6.95
CA LEU A 333 7.49 19.09 -6.63
C LEU A 333 6.93 19.91 -7.80
N ALA A 334 7.75 20.72 -8.45
CA ALA A 334 7.34 21.51 -9.61
C ALA A 334 6.92 20.62 -10.79
N GLU A 335 7.58 19.45 -10.97
CA GLU A 335 7.24 18.52 -12.03
C GLU A 335 5.85 17.90 -11.85
N ILE A 336 5.54 17.38 -10.66
CA ILE A 336 4.22 16.78 -10.38
C ILE A 336 3.09 17.82 -10.38
N SER A 337 3.40 19.10 -10.12
CA SER A 337 2.43 20.20 -10.16
C SER A 337 1.96 20.56 -11.58
N LYS A 338 2.59 20.01 -12.62
CA LYS A 338 2.12 20.20 -14.01
C LYS A 338 0.84 19.43 -14.32
N ASP A 339 0.57 18.34 -13.61
CA ASP A 339 -0.71 17.64 -13.67
C ASP A 339 -1.74 18.45 -12.85
N ALA A 340 -2.80 18.91 -13.52
CA ALA A 340 -3.78 19.82 -12.90
C ALA A 340 -4.52 19.19 -11.72
N GLU A 341 -4.79 17.89 -11.77
CA GLU A 341 -5.46 17.18 -10.68
C GLU A 341 -4.52 17.00 -9.49
N VAL A 342 -3.26 16.62 -9.74
CA VAL A 342 -2.23 16.57 -8.70
C VAL A 342 -2.02 17.93 -8.07
N ALA A 343 -1.95 19.01 -8.86
CA ALA A 343 -1.83 20.38 -8.38
C ALA A 343 -3.00 20.78 -7.45
N GLY A 344 -4.22 20.36 -7.81
CA GLY A 344 -5.40 20.57 -6.97
C GLY A 344 -5.27 19.91 -5.59
N PHE A 345 -4.83 18.65 -5.55
CA PHE A 345 -4.60 17.94 -4.29
C PHE A 345 -3.40 18.51 -3.51
N LEU A 346 -2.33 18.90 -4.19
CA LEU A 346 -1.18 19.58 -3.54
C LEU A 346 -1.62 20.84 -2.82
N LYS A 347 -2.45 21.68 -3.47
CA LYS A 347 -2.98 22.88 -2.83
C LYS A 347 -3.82 22.54 -1.60
N GLN A 348 -4.73 21.58 -1.68
CA GLN A 348 -5.55 21.16 -0.53
C GLN A 348 -4.69 20.69 0.64
N ILE A 349 -3.61 19.91 0.37
CA ILE A 349 -2.67 19.44 1.41
C ILE A 349 -1.88 20.62 1.99
N GLN A 350 -1.46 21.60 1.17
CA GLN A 350 -0.78 22.80 1.64
C GLN A 350 -1.69 23.64 2.54
N ASP A 351 -2.96 23.82 2.17
CA ASP A 351 -3.95 24.54 2.97
C ASP A 351 -4.21 23.82 4.31
N ALA A 352 -4.33 22.47 4.29
CA ALA A 352 -4.44 21.65 5.49
C ALA A 352 -3.18 21.78 6.38
N LYS A 353 -1.99 21.82 5.80
CA LYS A 353 -0.73 22.00 6.53
C LYS A 353 -0.65 23.38 7.18
N ALA A 354 -1.10 24.42 6.51
CA ALA A 354 -1.10 25.79 7.04
C ALA A 354 -2.04 25.96 8.25
N SER A 355 -3.13 25.16 8.31
CA SER A 355 -4.10 25.16 9.41
C SER A 355 -3.81 24.13 10.50
N ALA A 356 -2.87 23.21 10.27
CA ALA A 356 -2.52 22.16 11.23
C ALA A 356 -1.71 22.73 12.41
N PRO A 357 -1.91 22.21 13.64
CA PRO A 357 -1.04 22.56 14.76
C PRO A 357 0.41 22.14 14.47
N ALA A 358 1.36 22.86 15.06
CA ALA A 358 2.77 22.51 14.95
C ALA A 358 2.99 21.03 15.38
N PRO A 359 3.77 20.26 14.63
CA PRO A 359 4.01 18.86 14.97
C PRO A 359 4.71 18.79 16.35
N PRO A 360 4.35 17.78 17.18
CA PRO A 360 5.03 17.56 18.44
C PRO A 360 6.52 17.31 18.18
N LYS A 361 7.37 17.79 19.10
CA LYS A 361 8.80 17.49 19.04
C LYS A 361 8.98 15.96 19.05
N PRO A 362 9.82 15.40 18.16
CA PRO A 362 10.14 13.98 18.20
C PRO A 362 10.63 13.58 19.60
N PRO A 363 10.23 12.43 20.13
CA PRO A 363 10.73 11.94 21.40
C PRO A 363 12.25 11.80 21.36
N ASP A 364 12.88 12.03 22.51
CA ASP A 364 14.31 11.80 22.66
C ASP A 364 14.64 10.32 22.42
N LEU A 365 15.82 10.07 21.86
CA LEU A 365 16.28 8.70 21.69
C LEU A 365 16.48 8.03 23.06
N PRO A 366 16.15 6.73 23.19
CA PRO A 366 16.49 5.95 24.38
C PRO A 366 17.97 6.07 24.74
N ALA A 367 18.27 5.94 26.03
CA ALA A 367 19.66 5.92 26.51
C ALA A 367 20.42 4.76 25.83
N GLY A 368 21.69 5.01 25.49
CA GLY A 368 22.55 4.02 24.82
C GLY A 368 22.41 3.92 23.31
N CYS A 369 21.48 4.66 22.69
CA CYS A 369 21.43 4.72 21.22
C CYS A 369 22.67 5.40 20.65
N LYS A 370 23.23 4.81 19.57
CA LYS A 370 24.32 5.42 18.82
C LYS A 370 23.83 6.65 18.09
N LYS A 371 24.55 7.78 18.22
CA LYS A 371 24.26 9.06 17.54
C LYS A 371 25.44 9.42 16.62
N ALA A 372 25.14 10.04 15.44
CA ALA A 372 26.12 10.55 14.49
C ALA A 372 25.76 11.96 13.99
#